data_42f9f0e9e70ffba32a69ab0de1342d94
#
_entry.id   42f9f0e9e70ffba32a69ab0de1342d94
#
_cell.length_a   1.000
_cell.length_b   1.000
_cell.length_c   1.000
_cell.angle_alpha   90.00
_cell.angle_beta   90.00
_cell.angle_gamma   90.00
#
_symmetry.space_group_name_H-M   'P 1'
#
loop_
_entity.id
_entity.type
_entity.pdbx_description
1 polymer ?
#
loop_
_entity_poly.entity_id
_entity_poly.type
_entity_poly.pdbx_seq_one_letter_code
_entity_poly.pdbx_strand_id
1 'polypeptide(L)'
;MEPIKVGIVGFGRSGCGIHASAIKDMRDMFDVVAIADFIPERRSHEAFPNAKPYASAEALIADPNVEMVIVSTFNSMHAPVARMALKGGKHVLCEKPFGFTTADVDSMIAEAKAAGKVLQPFQQRRFEEDFQKVRSIIRSGILGKISYIQICWDGFGRRWDWQTSRQYGGGQLYNNMPHLVDHAMELFGDGEPEVQCMVASSLSIGPAEDEVHLTLTGKDKPIIRAELMATNPYARERWCVCGTNGGLHGGTKKLEWKYVDWSKMPKRVVDMTPLEGRVYCSEKLEWTTDSWEPVTAADAGAGAKPAPGPTKQLYLSLYDAIRKGTPQLITAEAVRRRIAVL
;
A
#
# COMPACT_ATOMS: atom_id res chain seq x y z
N MET A 1 14.42 -6.03 -25.51
CA MET A 1 12.96 -5.99 -25.83
C MET A 1 12.60 -4.53 -26.01
N GLU A 2 11.65 -4.21 -26.88
CA GLU A 2 11.21 -2.82 -27.04
C GLU A 2 10.52 -2.28 -25.77
N PRO A 3 10.67 -0.99 -25.47
CA PRO A 3 9.94 -0.35 -24.38
C PRO A 3 8.43 -0.51 -24.54
N ILE A 4 7.71 -0.62 -23.43
CA ILE A 4 6.25 -0.61 -23.41
C ILE A 4 5.78 0.82 -23.68
N LYS A 5 4.94 1.01 -24.69
CA LYS A 5 4.37 2.33 -25.05
C LYS A 5 3.22 2.69 -24.12
N VAL A 6 3.42 3.69 -23.29
CA VAL A 6 2.54 4.06 -22.18
C VAL A 6 1.70 5.28 -22.53
N GLY A 7 0.39 5.19 -22.28
CA GLY A 7 -0.50 6.33 -22.18
C GLY A 7 -0.86 6.61 -20.71
N ILE A 8 -0.79 7.85 -20.26
CA ILE A 8 -1.19 8.25 -18.90
C ILE A 8 -2.50 9.02 -18.96
N VAL A 9 -3.52 8.51 -18.27
CA VAL A 9 -4.84 9.16 -18.13
C VAL A 9 -4.95 9.76 -16.74
N GLY A 10 -5.10 11.11 -16.68
CA GLY A 10 -5.00 11.89 -15.45
C GLY A 10 -3.56 12.26 -15.12
N PHE A 11 -3.14 13.43 -15.55
CA PHE A 11 -1.75 13.89 -15.39
C PHE A 11 -1.61 14.92 -14.27
N GLY A 12 -2.34 14.68 -13.17
CA GLY A 12 -2.22 15.43 -11.92
C GLY A 12 -1.01 14.99 -11.09
N ARG A 13 -1.15 15.09 -9.76
CA ARG A 13 -0.07 14.77 -8.82
C ARG A 13 0.50 13.35 -8.99
N SER A 14 -0.36 12.32 -9.12
CA SER A 14 0.11 10.93 -9.26
C SER A 14 0.65 10.68 -10.67
N GLY A 15 -0.07 11.06 -11.70
CA GLY A 15 0.34 10.86 -13.10
C GLY A 15 1.69 11.49 -13.42
N CYS A 16 1.86 12.75 -13.03
CA CYS A 16 3.11 13.49 -13.24
C CYS A 16 4.17 13.13 -12.18
N GLY A 17 3.87 13.33 -10.89
CA GLY A 17 4.87 13.28 -9.82
C GLY A 17 5.27 11.87 -9.38
N ILE A 18 4.49 10.84 -9.69
CA ILE A 18 4.82 9.45 -9.34
C ILE A 18 5.14 8.65 -10.61
N HIS A 19 4.17 8.53 -11.52
CA HIS A 19 4.30 7.62 -12.66
C HIS A 19 5.27 8.12 -13.71
N ALA A 20 5.12 9.35 -14.19
CA ALA A 20 6.03 9.95 -15.16
C ALA A 20 7.46 10.06 -14.59
N SER A 21 7.59 10.43 -13.30
CA SER A 21 8.90 10.48 -12.64
C SER A 21 9.56 9.11 -12.55
N ALA A 22 8.82 8.04 -12.27
CA ALA A 22 9.36 6.69 -12.23
C ALA A 22 9.79 6.22 -13.63
N ILE A 23 8.97 6.46 -14.65
CA ILE A 23 9.25 6.05 -16.04
C ILE A 23 10.43 6.83 -16.62
N LYS A 24 10.59 8.10 -16.25
CA LYS A 24 11.74 8.92 -16.66
C LYS A 24 13.09 8.20 -16.46
N ASP A 25 13.21 7.45 -15.38
CA ASP A 25 14.43 6.71 -15.02
C ASP A 25 14.44 5.25 -15.55
N MET A 26 13.45 4.86 -16.35
CA MET A 26 13.24 3.50 -16.86
C MET A 26 12.86 3.50 -18.36
N ARG A 27 13.40 4.42 -19.14
CA ARG A 27 13.05 4.62 -20.55
C ARG A 27 13.42 3.47 -21.47
N ASP A 28 14.36 2.65 -21.06
CA ASP A 28 14.72 1.40 -21.74
C ASP A 28 13.60 0.32 -21.63
N MET A 29 12.67 0.50 -20.69
CA MET A 29 11.57 -0.43 -20.39
C MET A 29 10.19 0.17 -20.70
N PHE A 30 10.00 1.47 -20.50
CA PHE A 30 8.73 2.17 -20.67
C PHE A 30 8.94 3.50 -21.38
N ASP A 31 8.08 3.80 -22.35
CA ASP A 31 8.08 5.09 -23.06
C ASP A 31 6.69 5.73 -23.00
N VAL A 32 6.60 6.94 -22.45
CA VAL A 32 5.35 7.70 -22.40
C VAL A 32 5.10 8.33 -23.77
N VAL A 33 4.17 7.75 -24.53
CA VAL A 33 3.81 8.17 -25.90
C VAL A 33 2.53 9.00 -25.97
N ALA A 34 1.73 9.02 -24.89
CA ALA A 34 0.46 9.74 -24.84
C ALA A 34 0.12 10.22 -23.42
N ILE A 35 -0.46 11.41 -23.32
CA ILE A 35 -0.93 12.00 -22.05
C ILE A 35 -2.33 12.54 -22.25
N ALA A 36 -3.26 12.11 -21.40
CA ALA A 36 -4.63 12.63 -21.36
C ALA A 36 -4.93 13.31 -20.03
N ASP A 37 -5.40 14.55 -20.08
CA ASP A 37 -5.96 15.27 -18.94
C ASP A 37 -7.04 16.22 -19.41
N PHE A 38 -8.07 16.50 -18.59
CA PHE A 38 -9.11 17.49 -18.93
C PHE A 38 -8.57 18.93 -18.87
N ILE A 39 -7.49 19.16 -18.11
CA ILE A 39 -6.78 20.46 -18.05
C ILE A 39 -5.73 20.50 -19.16
N PRO A 40 -5.85 21.40 -20.14
CA PRO A 40 -4.95 21.45 -21.32
C PRO A 40 -3.47 21.56 -20.96
N GLU A 41 -3.13 22.35 -19.96
CA GLU A 41 -1.76 22.63 -19.52
C GLU A 41 -1.05 21.41 -18.95
N ARG A 42 -1.82 20.38 -18.56
CA ARG A 42 -1.30 19.11 -18.02
C ARG A 42 -1.03 18.05 -19.08
N ARG A 43 -1.31 18.32 -20.35
CA ARG A 43 -1.19 17.32 -21.44
C ARG A 43 0.23 17.19 -22.01
N SER A 44 1.21 17.83 -21.40
CA SER A 44 2.62 17.80 -21.83
C SER A 44 3.57 17.67 -20.64
N HIS A 45 4.77 17.18 -20.88
CA HIS A 45 5.81 17.07 -19.87
C HIS A 45 7.19 17.15 -20.55
N GLU A 46 8.10 17.93 -19.97
CA GLU A 46 9.45 18.16 -20.53
C GLU A 46 10.25 16.87 -20.74
N ALA A 47 10.11 15.89 -19.84
CA ALA A 47 10.77 14.61 -19.97
C ALA A 47 10.21 13.74 -21.12
N PHE A 48 9.01 14.05 -21.65
CA PHE A 48 8.35 13.29 -22.72
C PHE A 48 7.85 14.24 -23.81
N PRO A 49 8.74 14.96 -24.51
CA PRO A 49 8.35 16.03 -25.45
C PRO A 49 7.56 15.52 -26.67
N ASN A 50 7.69 14.23 -26.98
CA ASN A 50 7.01 13.59 -28.11
C ASN A 50 5.68 12.92 -27.71
N ALA A 51 5.28 12.98 -26.43
CA ALA A 51 4.02 12.41 -25.98
C ALA A 51 2.85 13.18 -26.58
N LYS A 52 1.94 12.46 -27.25
CA LYS A 52 0.76 13.04 -27.89
C LYS A 52 -0.27 13.47 -26.86
N PRO A 53 -0.75 14.74 -26.91
CA PRO A 53 -1.73 15.22 -25.97
C PRO A 53 -3.15 14.78 -26.36
N TYR A 54 -3.97 14.41 -25.36
CA TYR A 54 -5.37 14.06 -25.52
C TYR A 54 -6.24 14.81 -24.51
N ALA A 55 -7.46 15.13 -24.92
CA ALA A 55 -8.44 15.79 -24.05
C ALA A 55 -9.26 14.80 -23.20
N SER A 56 -9.29 13.52 -23.61
CA SER A 56 -10.10 12.50 -22.93
C SER A 56 -9.40 11.14 -22.89
N ALA A 57 -9.85 10.30 -21.97
CA ALA A 57 -9.38 8.92 -21.83
C ALA A 57 -9.70 8.09 -23.08
N GLU A 58 -10.90 8.26 -23.62
CA GLU A 58 -11.39 7.54 -24.80
C GLU A 58 -10.46 7.76 -26.00
N ALA A 59 -10.11 9.03 -26.24
CA ALA A 59 -9.25 9.40 -27.38
C ALA A 59 -7.83 8.81 -27.22
N LEU A 60 -7.27 8.82 -26.01
CA LEU A 60 -5.98 8.21 -25.73
C LEU A 60 -6.03 6.68 -25.88
N ILE A 61 -7.07 6.04 -25.35
CA ILE A 61 -7.23 4.56 -25.40
C ILE A 61 -7.41 4.09 -26.85
N ALA A 62 -8.05 4.88 -27.70
CA ALA A 62 -8.23 4.58 -29.12
C ALA A 62 -6.93 4.69 -29.94
N ASP A 63 -5.86 5.30 -29.41
CA ASP A 63 -4.58 5.38 -30.11
C ASP A 63 -3.94 3.98 -30.23
N PRO A 64 -3.72 3.46 -31.44
CA PRO A 64 -3.08 2.14 -31.64
C PRO A 64 -1.62 2.11 -31.18
N ASN A 65 -0.98 3.28 -31.05
CA ASN A 65 0.38 3.39 -30.58
C ASN A 65 0.52 3.20 -29.05
N VAL A 66 -0.58 3.27 -28.29
CA VAL A 66 -0.59 3.00 -26.85
C VAL A 66 -0.75 1.52 -26.62
N GLU A 67 0.16 0.90 -25.85
CA GLU A 67 0.15 -0.51 -25.47
C GLU A 67 -0.40 -0.72 -24.05
N MET A 68 -0.06 0.19 -23.14
CA MET A 68 -0.46 0.16 -21.73
C MET A 68 -1.02 1.52 -21.30
N VAL A 69 -2.06 1.50 -20.48
CA VAL A 69 -2.67 2.71 -19.89
C VAL A 69 -2.39 2.73 -18.38
N ILE A 70 -1.88 3.87 -17.91
CA ILE A 70 -1.84 4.21 -16.49
C ILE A 70 -3.07 5.04 -16.17
N VAL A 71 -3.86 4.58 -15.20
CA VAL A 71 -5.07 5.26 -14.72
C VAL A 71 -4.75 5.96 -13.41
N SER A 72 -4.67 7.29 -13.44
CA SER A 72 -4.33 8.17 -12.31
C SER A 72 -5.25 9.38 -12.20
N THR A 73 -6.52 9.16 -12.45
CA THR A 73 -7.63 10.12 -12.43
C THR A 73 -8.15 10.40 -11.01
N PHE A 74 -9.33 10.98 -10.88
CA PHE A 74 -10.09 10.96 -9.63
C PHE A 74 -10.46 9.52 -9.26
N ASN A 75 -10.55 9.24 -7.96
CA ASN A 75 -10.81 7.89 -7.45
C ASN A 75 -12.06 7.23 -8.07
N SER A 76 -13.14 8.02 -8.24
CA SER A 76 -14.41 7.56 -8.85
C SER A 76 -14.27 7.11 -10.31
N MET A 77 -13.21 7.51 -11.00
CA MET A 77 -12.96 7.17 -12.39
C MET A 77 -11.97 6.01 -12.60
N HIS A 78 -11.37 5.48 -11.54
CA HIS A 78 -10.37 4.42 -11.67
C HIS A 78 -10.96 3.17 -12.36
N ALA A 79 -11.99 2.56 -11.79
CA ALA A 79 -12.60 1.36 -12.37
C ALA A 79 -13.22 1.60 -13.75
N PRO A 80 -14.01 2.67 -14.00
CA PRO A 80 -14.53 2.95 -15.33
C PRO A 80 -13.45 3.08 -16.42
N VAL A 81 -12.39 3.85 -16.16
CA VAL A 81 -11.32 4.07 -17.15
C VAL A 81 -10.47 2.81 -17.33
N ALA A 82 -10.16 2.08 -16.24
CA ALA A 82 -9.43 0.81 -16.32
C ALA A 82 -10.18 -0.20 -17.20
N ARG A 83 -11.49 -0.35 -16.99
CA ARG A 83 -12.35 -1.23 -17.78
C ARG A 83 -12.39 -0.83 -19.25
N MET A 84 -12.51 0.47 -19.53
CA MET A 84 -12.47 0.99 -20.89
C MET A 84 -11.14 0.65 -21.58
N ALA A 85 -10.02 0.83 -20.89
CA ALA A 85 -8.70 0.52 -21.43
C ALA A 85 -8.52 -0.98 -21.70
N LEU A 86 -8.98 -1.85 -20.80
CA LEU A 86 -8.94 -3.31 -20.97
C LEU A 86 -9.79 -3.74 -22.19
N LYS A 87 -11.02 -3.22 -22.34
CA LYS A 87 -11.87 -3.46 -23.52
C LYS A 87 -11.23 -2.95 -24.82
N GLY A 88 -10.46 -1.86 -24.73
CA GLY A 88 -9.65 -1.35 -25.83
C GLY A 88 -8.37 -2.16 -26.12
N GLY A 89 -8.19 -3.31 -25.46
CA GLY A 89 -7.05 -4.20 -25.68
C GLY A 89 -5.74 -3.67 -25.11
N LYS A 90 -5.77 -2.80 -24.09
CA LYS A 90 -4.58 -2.24 -23.46
C LYS A 90 -4.26 -2.99 -22.15
N HIS A 91 -2.97 -3.12 -21.81
CA HIS A 91 -2.56 -3.43 -20.44
C HIS A 91 -2.90 -2.24 -19.55
N VAL A 92 -3.16 -2.48 -18.27
CA VAL A 92 -3.58 -1.42 -17.33
C VAL A 92 -2.75 -1.46 -16.05
N LEU A 93 -2.22 -0.31 -15.64
CA LEU A 93 -1.80 0.00 -14.29
C LEU A 93 -2.82 0.97 -13.70
N CYS A 94 -3.48 0.60 -12.60
CA CYS A 94 -4.52 1.44 -11.99
C CYS A 94 -4.12 1.86 -10.57
N GLU A 95 -4.22 3.17 -10.32
CA GLU A 95 -3.99 3.77 -9.02
C GLU A 95 -4.98 3.26 -7.94
N LYS A 96 -4.59 3.45 -6.71
CA LYS A 96 -5.45 3.18 -5.54
C LYS A 96 -6.41 4.38 -5.25
N PRO A 97 -7.63 4.15 -4.75
CA PRO A 97 -8.24 2.85 -4.55
C PRO A 97 -8.47 2.15 -5.89
N PHE A 98 -8.25 0.85 -5.90
CA PHE A 98 -8.35 0.06 -7.13
C PHE A 98 -9.79 -0.09 -7.65
N GLY A 99 -10.76 0.23 -6.83
CA GLY A 99 -12.20 0.28 -7.02
C GLY A 99 -12.84 0.63 -5.70
N PHE A 100 -14.15 0.89 -5.69
CA PHE A 100 -14.91 1.13 -4.44
C PHE A 100 -15.61 -0.14 -3.94
N THR A 101 -15.86 -1.08 -4.82
CA THR A 101 -16.56 -2.32 -4.52
C THR A 101 -15.81 -3.52 -5.06
N THR A 102 -16.05 -4.68 -4.47
CA THR A 102 -15.54 -5.95 -5.02
C THR A 102 -16.06 -6.21 -6.43
N ALA A 103 -17.28 -5.77 -6.75
CA ALA A 103 -17.86 -5.90 -8.09
C ALA A 103 -17.09 -5.07 -9.15
N ASP A 104 -16.58 -3.88 -8.79
CA ASP A 104 -15.71 -3.10 -9.66
C ASP A 104 -14.45 -3.92 -10.01
N VAL A 105 -13.81 -4.51 -9.00
CA VAL A 105 -12.59 -5.29 -9.18
C VAL A 105 -12.86 -6.58 -9.96
N ASP A 106 -13.95 -7.28 -9.64
CA ASP A 106 -14.36 -8.50 -10.36
C ASP A 106 -14.58 -8.22 -11.85
N SER A 107 -15.23 -7.08 -12.17
CA SER A 107 -15.43 -6.65 -13.55
C SER A 107 -14.11 -6.37 -14.28
N MET A 108 -13.18 -5.67 -13.62
CA MET A 108 -11.85 -5.39 -14.20
C MET A 108 -11.06 -6.69 -14.43
N ILE A 109 -11.09 -7.62 -13.49
CA ILE A 109 -10.43 -8.94 -13.62
C ILE A 109 -11.02 -9.72 -14.81
N ALA A 110 -12.35 -9.75 -14.92
CA ALA A 110 -13.02 -10.44 -16.01
C ALA A 110 -12.64 -9.86 -17.38
N GLU A 111 -12.63 -8.53 -17.50
CA GLU A 111 -12.25 -7.82 -18.73
C GLU A 111 -10.77 -8.01 -19.08
N ALA A 112 -9.88 -8.00 -18.08
CA ALA A 112 -8.47 -8.29 -18.30
C ALA A 112 -8.23 -9.70 -18.84
N LYS A 113 -8.93 -10.69 -18.27
CA LYS A 113 -8.88 -12.08 -18.73
C LYS A 113 -9.42 -12.23 -20.14
N ALA A 114 -10.57 -11.63 -20.43
CA ALA A 114 -11.18 -11.68 -21.78
C ALA A 114 -10.30 -11.04 -22.85
N ALA A 115 -9.59 -9.95 -22.51
CA ALA A 115 -8.69 -9.25 -23.42
C ALA A 115 -7.28 -9.87 -23.50
N GLY A 116 -6.93 -10.82 -22.63
CA GLY A 116 -5.57 -11.37 -22.50
C GLY A 116 -4.55 -10.29 -22.10
N LYS A 117 -4.94 -9.34 -21.23
CA LYS A 117 -4.11 -8.21 -20.82
C LYS A 117 -3.77 -8.24 -19.34
N VAL A 118 -2.61 -7.67 -19.01
CA VAL A 118 -2.18 -7.51 -17.63
C VAL A 118 -2.96 -6.35 -17.00
N LEU A 119 -3.51 -6.60 -15.81
CA LEU A 119 -4.14 -5.62 -14.94
C LEU A 119 -3.34 -5.53 -13.64
N GLN A 120 -2.69 -4.40 -13.41
CA GLN A 120 -1.79 -4.16 -12.29
C GLN A 120 -2.38 -3.14 -11.32
N PRO A 121 -2.70 -3.51 -10.08
CA PRO A 121 -2.97 -2.53 -9.02
C PRO A 121 -1.70 -1.80 -8.59
N PHE A 122 -1.80 -0.49 -8.37
CA PHE A 122 -0.66 0.30 -7.87
C PHE A 122 -0.58 0.27 -6.35
N GLN A 123 -0.08 -0.82 -5.79
CA GLN A 123 0.07 -1.05 -4.35
C GLN A 123 1.54 -1.16 -3.94
N GLN A 124 2.36 -0.20 -4.40
CA GLN A 124 3.82 -0.21 -4.27
C GLN A 124 4.32 -0.20 -2.82
N ARG A 125 3.52 0.33 -1.86
CA ARG A 125 3.92 0.37 -0.45
C ARG A 125 4.08 -1.00 0.20
N ARG A 126 3.59 -2.07 -0.45
CA ARG A 126 3.92 -3.45 -0.05
C ARG A 126 5.42 -3.74 -0.10
N PHE A 127 6.19 -2.98 -0.89
CA PHE A 127 7.64 -3.08 -0.97
C PHE A 127 8.39 -2.10 -0.06
N GLU A 128 7.70 -1.35 0.82
CA GLU A 128 8.36 -0.47 1.80
C GLU A 128 9.25 -1.30 2.74
N GLU A 129 10.47 -0.83 2.98
CA GLU A 129 11.50 -1.58 3.69
C GLU A 129 11.11 -1.88 5.15
N ASP A 130 10.48 -0.90 5.82
CA ASP A 130 9.96 -1.07 7.18
C ASP A 130 8.89 -2.16 7.23
N PHE A 131 7.93 -2.16 6.30
CA PHE A 131 6.91 -3.22 6.21
C PHE A 131 7.55 -4.60 5.95
N GLN A 132 8.49 -4.69 5.01
CA GLN A 132 9.19 -5.94 4.70
C GLN A 132 9.96 -6.45 5.94
N LYS A 133 10.57 -5.54 6.71
CA LYS A 133 11.28 -5.90 7.94
C LYS A 133 10.33 -6.38 9.03
N VAL A 134 9.24 -5.65 9.29
CA VAL A 134 8.19 -6.07 10.23
C VAL A 134 7.68 -7.47 9.88
N ARG A 135 7.34 -7.70 8.60
CA ARG A 135 6.88 -9.01 8.10
C ARG A 135 7.93 -10.12 8.31
N SER A 136 9.19 -9.81 8.08
CA SER A 136 10.30 -10.74 8.29
C SER A 136 10.45 -11.12 9.77
N ILE A 137 10.38 -10.15 10.68
CA ILE A 137 10.47 -10.39 12.14
C ILE A 137 9.29 -11.23 12.62
N ILE A 138 8.06 -10.92 12.18
CA ILE A 138 6.88 -11.74 12.51
C ILE A 138 7.04 -13.17 12.01
N ARG A 139 7.49 -13.35 10.77
CA ARG A 139 7.68 -14.67 10.15
C ARG A 139 8.81 -15.49 10.78
N SER A 140 9.80 -14.85 11.36
CA SER A 140 10.87 -15.55 12.08
C SER A 140 10.38 -16.29 13.33
N GLY A 141 9.19 -15.91 13.83
CA GLY A 141 8.62 -16.49 15.05
C GLY A 141 9.26 -15.98 16.34
N ILE A 142 10.25 -15.11 16.28
CA ILE A 142 11.00 -14.60 17.45
C ILE A 142 10.12 -13.93 18.49
N LEU A 143 9.03 -13.25 18.03
CA LEU A 143 8.05 -12.61 18.90
C LEU A 143 6.99 -13.59 19.46
N GLY A 144 7.04 -14.87 19.08
CA GLY A 144 6.04 -15.87 19.45
C GLY A 144 4.73 -15.71 18.67
N LYS A 145 3.60 -16.18 19.27
CA LYS A 145 2.27 -15.97 18.67
C LYS A 145 1.89 -14.49 18.79
N ILE A 146 1.67 -13.85 17.64
CA ILE A 146 1.28 -12.45 17.59
C ILE A 146 -0.16 -12.31 18.09
N SER A 147 -0.36 -11.42 19.05
CA SER A 147 -1.67 -11.14 19.65
C SER A 147 -2.27 -9.81 19.18
N TYR A 148 -1.41 -8.82 18.89
CA TYR A 148 -1.84 -7.48 18.54
C TYR A 148 -0.87 -6.82 17.54
N ILE A 149 -1.44 -6.09 16.58
CA ILE A 149 -0.69 -5.24 15.64
C ILE A 149 -1.41 -3.91 15.53
N GLN A 150 -0.66 -2.81 15.68
CA GLN A 150 -1.14 -1.47 15.38
C GLN A 150 -0.32 -0.87 14.24
N ILE A 151 -1.02 -0.28 13.27
CA ILE A 151 -0.44 0.43 12.12
C ILE A 151 -1.03 1.85 12.14
N CYS A 152 -0.19 2.86 12.39
CA CYS A 152 -0.63 4.24 12.47
C CYS A 152 -0.09 5.08 11.30
N TRP A 153 -0.93 6.01 10.86
CA TRP A 153 -0.50 7.07 9.96
C TRP A 153 -1.11 8.38 10.43
N ASP A 154 -0.42 9.00 11.36
CA ASP A 154 -0.87 10.21 12.01
C ASP A 154 -0.20 11.44 11.41
N GLY A 155 -0.89 12.56 11.53
CA GLY A 155 -0.40 13.88 11.20
C GLY A 155 -1.36 14.96 11.69
N PHE A 156 -0.96 16.20 11.52
CA PHE A 156 -1.82 17.34 11.76
C PHE A 156 -1.86 18.20 10.51
N GLY A 157 -2.97 18.15 9.79
CA GLY A 157 -3.05 18.84 8.51
C GLY A 157 -4.46 19.01 8.00
N ARG A 158 -4.72 20.16 7.39
CA ARG A 158 -6.01 20.57 6.87
C ARG A 158 -6.01 20.54 5.34
N ARG A 159 -7.04 19.95 4.75
CA ARG A 159 -7.21 19.86 3.30
C ARG A 159 -8.51 20.52 2.83
N TRP A 160 -8.51 20.99 1.57
CA TRP A 160 -9.67 21.63 0.91
C TRP A 160 -9.69 21.39 -0.61
N ASP A 161 -8.97 20.36 -1.07
CA ASP A 161 -8.96 19.96 -2.47
C ASP A 161 -10.03 18.87 -2.77
N TRP A 162 -10.04 18.35 -3.99
CA TRP A 162 -11.01 17.34 -4.42
C TRP A 162 -11.03 16.07 -3.53
N GLN A 163 -9.93 15.78 -2.84
CA GLN A 163 -9.85 14.64 -1.93
C GLN A 163 -10.65 14.84 -0.62
N THR A 164 -11.25 16.00 -0.42
CA THR A 164 -12.22 16.24 0.65
C THR A 164 -13.68 16.15 0.15
N SER A 165 -13.89 15.78 -1.12
CA SER A 165 -15.21 15.64 -1.76
C SER A 165 -15.57 14.17 -1.95
N ARG A 166 -16.72 13.75 -1.42
CA ARG A 166 -17.25 12.39 -1.66
C ARG A 166 -17.61 12.12 -3.11
N GLN A 167 -17.96 13.15 -3.87
CA GLN A 167 -18.29 13.06 -5.30
C GLN A 167 -17.17 12.42 -6.12
N TYR A 168 -15.92 12.72 -5.78
CA TYR A 168 -14.75 12.17 -6.46
C TYR A 168 -14.14 10.96 -5.78
N GLY A 169 -14.83 10.44 -4.74
CA GLY A 169 -14.31 9.35 -3.91
C GLY A 169 -13.18 9.82 -2.99
N GLY A 170 -13.24 11.08 -2.53
CA GLY A 170 -12.31 11.60 -1.54
C GLY A 170 -12.52 10.99 -0.16
N GLY A 171 -11.68 11.39 0.79
CA GLY A 171 -11.62 10.86 2.13
C GLY A 171 -10.41 9.94 2.36
N GLN A 172 -9.99 9.87 3.61
CA GLN A 172 -8.81 9.10 3.98
C GLN A 172 -9.04 7.58 3.87
N LEU A 173 -10.30 7.14 3.96
CA LEU A 173 -10.67 5.74 3.75
C LEU A 173 -10.22 5.25 2.35
N TYR A 174 -10.36 6.10 1.33
CA TYR A 174 -9.97 5.77 -0.05
C TYR A 174 -8.62 6.37 -0.47
N ASN A 175 -8.08 7.32 0.29
CA ASN A 175 -6.80 7.93 -0.06
C ASN A 175 -5.60 7.16 0.54
N ASN A 176 -5.43 7.14 1.86
CA ASN A 176 -4.26 6.53 2.49
C ASN A 176 -4.56 5.19 3.17
N MET A 177 -5.79 4.97 3.64
CA MET A 177 -6.18 3.71 4.29
C MET A 177 -5.98 2.46 3.39
N PRO A 178 -6.10 2.50 2.05
CA PRO A 178 -5.79 1.35 1.21
C PRO A 178 -4.38 0.79 1.39
N HIS A 179 -3.41 1.64 1.76
CA HIS A 179 -2.05 1.20 2.05
C HIS A 179 -1.96 0.48 3.40
N LEU A 180 -2.63 1.01 4.43
CA LEU A 180 -2.64 0.42 5.76
C LEU A 180 -3.40 -0.91 5.75
N VAL A 181 -4.55 -0.95 5.05
CA VAL A 181 -5.33 -2.18 4.87
C VAL A 181 -4.54 -3.24 4.10
N ASP A 182 -3.75 -2.85 3.10
CA ASP A 182 -2.88 -3.80 2.39
C ASP A 182 -1.86 -4.44 3.34
N HIS A 183 -1.17 -3.64 4.15
CA HIS A 183 -0.25 -4.14 5.15
C HIS A 183 -0.96 -5.00 6.22
N ALA A 184 -2.11 -4.54 6.72
CA ALA A 184 -2.90 -5.26 7.71
C ALA A 184 -3.34 -6.64 7.19
N MET A 185 -3.86 -6.72 5.96
CA MET A 185 -4.29 -7.97 5.35
C MET A 185 -3.13 -8.95 5.04
N GLU A 186 -1.96 -8.43 4.69
CA GLU A 186 -0.74 -9.26 4.56
C GLU A 186 -0.30 -9.87 5.90
N LEU A 187 -0.48 -9.13 7.00
CA LEU A 187 -0.14 -9.59 8.35
C LEU A 187 -1.26 -10.44 8.98
N PHE A 188 -2.51 -10.20 8.61
CA PHE A 188 -3.65 -11.04 9.00
C PHE A 188 -3.56 -12.45 8.40
N GLY A 189 -3.04 -12.54 7.17
CA GLY A 189 -2.88 -13.79 6.43
C GLY A 189 -4.19 -14.27 5.80
N ASP A 190 -4.37 -15.60 5.77
CA ASP A 190 -5.52 -16.23 5.11
C ASP A 190 -6.81 -16.06 5.92
N GLY A 191 -7.94 -16.18 5.24
CA GLY A 191 -9.30 -16.01 5.80
C GLY A 191 -9.80 -14.58 5.73
N GLU A 192 -11.11 -14.40 5.92
CA GLU A 192 -11.76 -13.09 5.91
C GLU A 192 -11.85 -12.58 7.34
N PRO A 193 -11.43 -11.33 7.61
CA PRO A 193 -11.56 -10.73 8.94
C PRO A 193 -13.00 -10.28 9.23
N GLU A 194 -13.34 -10.25 10.51
CA GLU A 194 -14.41 -9.38 11.00
C GLU A 194 -13.88 -7.96 11.04
N VAL A 195 -14.65 -7.02 10.49
CA VAL A 195 -14.22 -5.62 10.31
C VAL A 195 -15.08 -4.69 11.15
N GLN A 196 -14.44 -3.85 11.94
CA GLN A 196 -15.08 -2.70 12.61
C GLN A 196 -14.38 -1.44 12.12
N CYS A 197 -15.15 -0.45 11.66
CA CYS A 197 -14.61 0.80 11.16
C CYS A 197 -15.41 2.00 11.69
N MET A 198 -14.69 3.01 12.17
CA MET A 198 -15.22 4.32 12.51
C MET A 198 -14.48 5.37 11.69
N VAL A 199 -15.22 6.34 11.19
CA VAL A 199 -14.68 7.46 10.42
C VAL A 199 -15.20 8.78 10.99
N ALA A 200 -14.39 9.82 10.89
CA ALA A 200 -14.77 11.19 11.30
C ALA A 200 -14.23 12.22 10.29
N SER A 201 -14.94 13.34 10.21
CA SER A 201 -14.52 14.54 9.48
C SER A 201 -14.30 15.63 10.51
N SER A 202 -13.04 15.88 10.86
CA SER A 202 -12.68 16.69 12.03
C SER A 202 -11.99 18.00 11.68
N LEU A 203 -11.06 18.00 10.75
CA LEU A 203 -10.17 19.15 10.49
C LEU A 203 -10.23 19.63 9.02
N SER A 204 -10.34 18.73 8.06
CA SER A 204 -10.40 19.08 6.63
C SER A 204 -11.68 19.82 6.27
N ILE A 205 -11.61 20.69 5.25
CA ILE A 205 -12.79 21.39 4.74
C ILE A 205 -13.45 20.52 3.67
N GLY A 206 -14.62 19.99 3.99
CA GLY A 206 -15.39 19.13 3.08
C GLY A 206 -16.07 17.98 3.81
N PRO A 207 -16.97 17.25 3.15
CA PRO A 207 -17.76 16.19 3.78
C PRO A 207 -17.04 14.84 3.88
N ALA A 208 -15.88 14.67 3.27
CA ALA A 208 -15.13 13.42 3.31
C ALA A 208 -14.30 13.34 4.60
N GLU A 209 -14.19 12.12 5.11
CA GLU A 209 -13.50 11.83 6.37
C GLU A 209 -11.99 12.08 6.27
N ASP A 210 -11.41 12.57 7.37
CA ASP A 210 -9.97 12.76 7.57
C ASP A 210 -9.41 11.94 8.74
N GLU A 211 -10.28 11.18 9.39
CA GLU A 211 -9.92 10.16 10.38
C GLU A 211 -10.57 8.83 10.06
N VAL A 212 -9.80 7.75 10.21
CA VAL A 212 -10.25 6.38 10.01
C VAL A 212 -9.65 5.48 11.09
N HIS A 213 -10.50 4.77 11.82
CA HIS A 213 -10.13 3.77 12.83
C HIS A 213 -10.71 2.43 12.41
N LEU A 214 -9.87 1.53 11.95
CA LEU A 214 -10.26 0.22 11.43
C LEU A 214 -9.66 -0.88 12.30
N THR A 215 -10.47 -1.85 12.70
CA THR A 215 -10.03 -3.02 13.46
C THR A 215 -10.41 -4.29 12.71
N LEU A 216 -9.43 -5.17 12.54
CA LEU A 216 -9.60 -6.52 11.99
C LEU A 216 -9.47 -7.55 13.10
N THR A 217 -10.43 -8.47 13.18
CA THR A 217 -10.42 -9.59 14.13
C THR A 217 -10.73 -10.90 13.42
N GLY A 218 -10.39 -12.01 14.06
CA GLY A 218 -10.69 -13.36 13.57
C GLY A 218 -10.23 -14.42 14.54
N LYS A 219 -10.81 -15.63 14.44
CA LYS A 219 -10.43 -16.75 15.28
C LYS A 219 -8.95 -17.10 15.05
N ASP A 220 -8.19 -17.19 16.13
CA ASP A 220 -6.75 -17.50 16.13
C ASP A 220 -5.87 -16.51 15.35
N LYS A 221 -6.38 -15.32 15.07
CA LYS A 221 -5.67 -14.22 14.40
C LYS A 221 -5.31 -13.11 15.40
N PRO A 222 -4.28 -12.30 15.11
CA PRO A 222 -4.03 -11.10 15.89
C PRO A 222 -5.18 -10.10 15.73
N ILE A 223 -5.42 -9.30 16.76
CA ILE A 223 -6.21 -8.07 16.60
C ILE A 223 -5.31 -7.08 15.85
N ILE A 224 -5.79 -6.58 14.70
CA ILE A 224 -5.04 -5.58 13.93
C ILE A 224 -5.82 -4.27 13.89
N ARG A 225 -5.19 -3.19 14.35
CA ARG A 225 -5.73 -1.83 14.25
C ARG A 225 -4.97 -1.05 13.21
N ALA A 226 -5.66 -0.55 12.20
CA ALA A 226 -5.15 0.38 11.21
C ALA A 226 -5.80 1.74 11.43
N GLU A 227 -5.01 2.74 11.78
CA GLU A 227 -5.51 4.05 12.21
C GLU A 227 -4.85 5.17 11.43
N LEU A 228 -5.66 6.11 10.97
CA LEU A 228 -5.23 7.30 10.26
C LEU A 228 -5.91 8.51 10.88
N MET A 229 -5.12 9.49 11.33
CA MET A 229 -5.62 10.69 11.99
C MET A 229 -4.96 11.92 11.39
N ALA A 230 -5.78 12.87 10.90
CA ALA A 230 -5.31 14.18 10.47
C ALA A 230 -5.26 15.22 11.61
N THR A 231 -5.67 14.83 12.81
CA THR A 231 -5.80 15.70 13.99
C THR A 231 -4.76 15.44 15.08
N ASN A 232 -3.81 14.52 14.83
CA ASN A 232 -2.80 14.20 15.83
C ASN A 232 -1.48 14.96 15.59
N PRO A 233 -1.19 16.04 16.36
CA PRO A 233 0.08 16.79 16.24
C PRO A 233 1.27 16.03 16.84
N TYR A 234 1.02 15.01 17.68
CA TYR A 234 2.01 14.13 18.28
C TYR A 234 1.92 12.75 17.63
N ALA A 235 2.33 12.66 16.35
CA ALA A 235 2.21 11.44 15.58
C ALA A 235 2.82 10.25 16.33
N ARG A 236 2.04 9.16 16.43
CA ARG A 236 2.51 7.88 16.98
C ARG A 236 3.49 7.23 16.03
N GLU A 237 4.27 6.30 16.55
CA GLU A 237 5.07 5.42 15.71
C GLU A 237 4.17 4.59 14.79
N ARG A 238 4.66 4.32 13.60
CA ARG A 238 3.88 3.60 12.57
C ARG A 238 3.50 2.20 13.00
N TRP A 239 4.39 1.50 13.71
CA TRP A 239 4.28 0.10 14.05
C TRP A 239 4.30 -0.12 15.55
N CYS A 240 3.36 -0.93 16.03
CA CYS A 240 3.44 -1.58 17.32
C CYS A 240 2.94 -3.02 17.15
N VAL A 241 3.80 -4.00 17.45
CA VAL A 241 3.49 -5.43 17.33
C VAL A 241 3.75 -6.09 18.67
N CYS A 242 2.77 -6.83 19.20
CA CYS A 242 2.86 -7.56 20.44
C CYS A 242 2.67 -9.05 20.20
N GLY A 243 3.55 -9.84 20.76
CA GLY A 243 3.50 -11.30 20.71
C GLY A 243 3.82 -11.93 22.07
N THR A 244 3.66 -13.24 22.16
CA THR A 244 3.83 -13.98 23.42
C THR A 244 5.26 -14.03 23.94
N ASN A 245 6.25 -13.79 23.08
CA ASN A 245 7.63 -13.75 23.47
C ASN A 245 8.18 -12.33 23.59
N GLY A 246 7.51 -11.33 23.02
CA GLY A 246 8.01 -9.96 23.03
C GLY A 246 7.23 -9.05 22.09
N GLY A 247 7.83 -7.92 21.71
CA GLY A 247 7.18 -6.95 20.84
C GLY A 247 8.18 -6.15 20.02
N LEU A 248 7.62 -5.46 19.03
CA LEU A 248 8.32 -4.55 18.12
C LEU A 248 7.57 -3.23 18.09
N HIS A 249 8.32 -2.14 18.00
CA HIS A 249 7.77 -0.82 17.72
C HIS A 249 8.70 -0.01 16.81
N GLY A 250 8.20 1.09 16.26
CA GLY A 250 9.00 2.02 15.46
C GLY A 250 8.29 2.57 14.23
N GLY A 251 9.06 3.26 13.42
CA GLY A 251 8.59 3.93 12.20
C GLY A 251 9.32 3.45 10.95
N THR A 252 9.20 4.25 9.90
CA THR A 252 9.81 3.94 8.58
C THR A 252 11.33 4.05 8.56
N LYS A 253 11.91 4.72 9.57
CA LYS A 253 13.36 4.99 9.65
C LYS A 253 14.08 4.15 10.71
N LYS A 254 13.34 3.58 11.65
CA LYS A 254 13.90 2.74 12.70
C LYS A 254 12.83 1.82 13.24
N LEU A 255 13.20 0.56 13.48
CA LEU A 255 12.42 -0.43 14.20
C LEU A 255 13.27 -0.96 15.35
N GLU A 256 12.65 -1.18 16.50
CA GLU A 256 13.26 -1.78 17.68
C GLU A 256 12.36 -2.90 18.18
N TRP A 257 12.96 -4.01 18.58
CA TRP A 257 12.21 -5.13 19.16
C TRP A 257 12.98 -5.77 20.30
N LYS A 258 12.23 -6.39 21.19
CA LYS A 258 12.77 -7.18 22.27
C LYS A 258 11.92 -8.42 22.51
N TYR A 259 12.57 -9.47 22.96
CA TYR A 259 11.90 -10.72 23.24
C TYR A 259 12.59 -11.48 24.39
N VAL A 260 11.85 -12.41 24.99
CA VAL A 260 12.31 -13.32 26.04
C VAL A 260 12.41 -14.73 25.45
N ASP A 261 13.51 -15.40 25.73
CA ASP A 261 13.67 -16.83 25.45
C ASP A 261 13.11 -17.63 26.64
N TRP A 262 11.86 -18.03 26.53
CA TRP A 262 11.18 -18.78 27.59
C TRP A 262 11.83 -20.11 27.91
N SER A 263 12.68 -20.69 27.04
CA SER A 263 13.40 -21.92 27.32
C SER A 263 14.46 -21.73 28.42
N LYS A 264 14.93 -20.52 28.65
CA LYS A 264 15.88 -20.11 29.69
C LYS A 264 15.23 -19.66 30.99
N MET A 265 13.89 -19.49 30.96
CA MET A 265 13.14 -19.03 32.13
C MET A 265 12.60 -20.22 32.95
N PRO A 266 12.45 -20.06 34.28
CA PRO A 266 11.84 -21.09 35.10
C PRO A 266 10.42 -21.42 34.63
N LYS A 267 10.10 -22.71 34.53
CA LYS A 267 8.71 -23.13 34.25
C LYS A 267 7.82 -22.74 35.42
N ARG A 268 6.71 -22.06 35.12
CA ARG A 268 5.73 -21.65 36.12
C ARG A 268 4.45 -22.46 35.96
N VAL A 269 3.79 -22.72 37.09
CA VAL A 269 2.43 -23.27 37.16
C VAL A 269 1.59 -22.31 37.97
N VAL A 270 0.27 -22.34 37.76
CA VAL A 270 -0.64 -21.53 38.57
C VAL A 270 -0.52 -21.99 40.03
N ASP A 271 -0.18 -21.06 40.90
CA ASP A 271 -0.21 -21.27 42.36
C ASP A 271 -1.44 -20.59 42.92
N MET A 272 -2.33 -21.39 43.50
CA MET A 272 -3.58 -20.88 44.09
C MET A 272 -3.40 -20.51 45.57
N THR A 273 -2.19 -20.71 46.14
CA THR A 273 -1.89 -20.35 47.53
C THR A 273 -1.66 -18.84 47.62
N PRO A 274 -2.35 -18.10 48.48
CA PRO A 274 -2.07 -16.70 48.72
C PRO A 274 -0.61 -16.51 49.18
N LEU A 275 0.08 -15.57 48.55
CA LEU A 275 1.46 -15.25 48.94
C LEU A 275 1.48 -14.54 50.28
N GLU A 276 2.54 -14.82 51.07
CA GLU A 276 2.85 -14.06 52.26
C GLU A 276 3.08 -12.58 51.90
N GLY A 277 2.52 -11.68 52.68
CA GLY A 277 2.48 -10.28 52.37
C GLY A 277 1.35 -9.97 51.37
N ARG A 278 1.23 -8.70 50.94
CA ARG A 278 0.18 -8.24 50.04
C ARG A 278 0.76 -7.99 48.63
N VAL A 279 1.33 -9.05 48.05
CA VAL A 279 2.05 -8.99 46.77
C VAL A 279 1.48 -10.00 45.78
N TYR A 280 1.76 -9.79 44.47
CA TYR A 280 1.45 -10.72 43.42
C TYR A 280 2.75 -11.43 42.93
N CYS A 281 2.59 -12.61 42.32
CA CYS A 281 3.68 -13.27 41.63
C CYS A 281 4.25 -12.36 40.53
N SER A 282 5.55 -12.20 40.55
CA SER A 282 6.28 -11.45 39.51
C SER A 282 7.66 -12.06 39.30
N GLU A 283 8.23 -11.85 38.14
CA GLU A 283 9.61 -12.28 37.88
C GLU A 283 10.32 -11.23 37.00
N LYS A 284 11.63 -11.15 37.14
CA LYS A 284 12.47 -10.34 36.28
C LYS A 284 12.68 -11.07 34.97
N LEU A 285 12.28 -10.42 33.82
CA LEU A 285 12.48 -10.99 32.51
C LEU A 285 13.86 -10.61 31.95
N GLU A 286 14.52 -11.60 31.35
CA GLU A 286 15.77 -11.41 30.61
C GLU A 286 15.47 -11.08 29.15
N TRP A 287 15.59 -9.82 28.78
CA TRP A 287 15.28 -9.32 27.45
C TRP A 287 16.48 -9.43 26.52
N THR A 288 16.28 -10.03 25.35
CA THR A 288 17.14 -9.84 24.19
C THR A 288 16.58 -8.69 23.35
N THR A 289 17.41 -7.75 22.97
CA THR A 289 17.02 -6.56 22.19
C THR A 289 17.74 -6.51 20.85
N ASP A 290 17.08 -5.99 19.83
CA ASP A 290 17.68 -5.77 18.52
C ASP A 290 16.98 -4.60 17.82
N SER A 291 17.57 -4.08 16.74
CA SER A 291 17.03 -2.93 15.98
C SER A 291 17.34 -3.06 14.50
N TRP A 292 16.66 -2.23 13.72
CA TRP A 292 16.88 -2.10 12.28
C TRP A 292 16.71 -0.63 11.86
N GLU A 293 17.55 -0.21 10.95
CA GLU A 293 17.45 1.03 10.20
C GLU A 293 17.63 0.74 8.70
N PRO A 294 16.95 1.49 7.81
CA PRO A 294 17.16 1.34 6.36
C PRO A 294 18.63 1.58 6.00
N VAL A 295 19.17 0.76 5.11
CA VAL A 295 20.52 0.97 4.58
C VAL A 295 20.49 2.21 3.70
N THR A 296 21.24 3.25 4.07
CA THR A 296 21.37 4.44 3.25
C THR A 296 22.37 4.23 2.10
N ALA A 297 22.28 5.04 1.06
CA ALA A 297 23.27 5.01 -0.03
C ALA A 297 24.70 5.30 0.44
N ALA A 298 24.87 5.96 1.60
CA ALA A 298 26.15 6.22 2.23
C ALA A 298 26.72 4.97 2.93
N ASP A 299 25.84 4.09 3.43
CA ASP A 299 26.21 2.85 4.13
C ASP A 299 26.52 1.71 3.17
N ALA A 300 26.01 1.77 1.94
CA ALA A 300 26.34 0.86 0.88
C ALA A 300 27.77 1.14 0.42
N GLY A 301 28.74 0.32 0.86
CA GLY A 301 30.15 0.44 0.47
C GLY A 301 30.32 0.55 -1.05
N ALA A 302 31.42 1.12 -1.51
CA ALA A 302 31.72 1.40 -2.91
C ALA A 302 31.50 0.13 -3.78
N GLY A 303 30.40 0.08 -4.52
CA GLY A 303 30.05 -1.01 -5.43
C GLY A 303 28.69 -1.70 -5.20
N ALA A 304 28.05 -1.55 -4.05
CA ALA A 304 26.70 -2.07 -3.81
C ALA A 304 25.65 -1.05 -4.29
N LYS A 305 24.87 -1.42 -5.30
CA LYS A 305 23.70 -0.60 -5.69
C LYS A 305 22.58 -0.81 -4.65
N PRO A 306 22.02 0.27 -4.11
CA PRO A 306 20.87 0.15 -3.22
C PRO A 306 19.72 -0.60 -3.93
N ALA A 307 18.92 -1.34 -3.16
CA ALA A 307 17.75 -2.01 -3.71
C ALA A 307 16.83 -1.00 -4.41
N PRO A 308 16.16 -1.37 -5.50
CA PRO A 308 15.21 -0.48 -6.16
C PRO A 308 14.12 -0.04 -5.17
N GLY A 309 13.78 1.24 -5.16
CA GLY A 309 12.68 1.75 -4.34
C GLY A 309 11.33 1.09 -4.70
N PRO A 310 10.33 1.18 -3.81
CA PRO A 310 9.05 0.47 -3.91
C PRO A 310 8.34 0.63 -5.26
N THR A 311 8.26 1.85 -5.78
CA THR A 311 7.66 2.12 -7.10
C THR A 311 8.40 1.40 -8.22
N LYS A 312 9.73 1.47 -8.22
CA LYS A 312 10.56 0.81 -9.25
C LYS A 312 10.41 -0.71 -9.20
N GLN A 313 10.33 -1.31 -8.01
CA GLN A 313 10.09 -2.75 -7.87
C GLN A 313 8.76 -3.18 -8.51
N LEU A 314 7.68 -2.41 -8.31
CA LEU A 314 6.39 -2.68 -8.94
C LEU A 314 6.47 -2.58 -10.47
N TYR A 315 7.13 -1.54 -11.00
CA TYR A 315 7.30 -1.38 -12.45
C TYR A 315 8.15 -2.50 -13.07
N LEU A 316 9.20 -2.96 -12.41
CA LEU A 316 10.00 -4.11 -12.86
C LEU A 316 9.14 -5.37 -12.95
N SER A 317 8.32 -5.66 -11.91
CA SER A 317 7.38 -6.77 -11.93
C SER A 317 6.34 -6.65 -13.05
N LEU A 318 5.82 -5.45 -13.28
CA LEU A 318 4.85 -5.18 -14.35
C LEU A 318 5.47 -5.38 -15.74
N TYR A 319 6.69 -4.91 -15.96
CA TYR A 319 7.42 -5.13 -17.20
C TYR A 319 7.62 -6.61 -17.50
N ASP A 320 8.05 -7.35 -16.51
CA ASP A 320 8.26 -8.80 -16.64
C ASP A 320 6.95 -9.55 -16.88
N ALA A 321 5.85 -9.11 -16.26
CA ALA A 321 4.53 -9.68 -16.52
C ALA A 321 4.09 -9.44 -17.97
N ILE A 322 4.28 -8.23 -18.52
CA ILE A 322 3.86 -7.90 -19.89
C ILE A 322 4.79 -8.52 -20.93
N ARG A 323 6.10 -8.49 -20.74
CA ARG A 323 7.07 -8.90 -21.74
C ARG A 323 7.49 -10.37 -21.67
N LYS A 324 7.43 -10.97 -20.47
CA LYS A 324 7.93 -12.33 -20.22
C LYS A 324 6.84 -13.28 -19.72
N GLY A 325 5.62 -12.80 -19.45
CA GLY A 325 4.54 -13.61 -18.88
C GLY A 325 4.81 -14.06 -17.43
N THR A 326 5.72 -13.39 -16.72
CA THR A 326 6.02 -13.71 -15.33
C THR A 326 4.84 -13.36 -14.43
N PRO A 327 4.48 -14.17 -13.44
CA PRO A 327 3.41 -13.84 -12.50
C PRO A 327 3.68 -12.50 -11.78
N GLN A 328 2.63 -11.69 -11.66
CA GLN A 328 2.71 -10.41 -10.94
C GLN A 328 2.94 -10.64 -9.44
N LEU A 329 3.79 -9.83 -8.82
CA LEU A 329 4.03 -9.85 -7.36
C LEU A 329 2.80 -9.37 -6.56
N ILE A 330 1.99 -8.51 -7.17
CA ILE A 330 0.75 -7.98 -6.59
C ILE A 330 -0.34 -8.15 -7.63
N THR A 331 -1.31 -9.05 -7.38
CA THR A 331 -2.38 -9.36 -8.30
C THR A 331 -3.66 -8.58 -7.98
N ALA A 332 -4.54 -8.45 -8.96
CA ALA A 332 -5.85 -7.84 -8.79
C ALA A 332 -6.71 -8.63 -7.79
N GLU A 333 -6.63 -9.97 -7.81
CA GLU A 333 -7.32 -10.85 -6.87
C GLU A 333 -6.86 -10.62 -5.42
N ALA A 334 -5.55 -10.45 -5.20
CA ALA A 334 -5.03 -10.10 -3.88
C ALA A 334 -5.60 -8.77 -3.40
N VAL A 335 -5.64 -7.73 -4.25
CA VAL A 335 -6.17 -6.41 -3.90
C VAL A 335 -7.69 -6.42 -3.73
N ARG A 336 -8.42 -7.30 -4.42
CA ARG A 336 -9.86 -7.50 -4.23
C ARG A 336 -10.24 -7.76 -2.76
N ARG A 337 -9.46 -8.59 -2.03
CA ARG A 337 -9.68 -8.83 -0.60
C ARG A 337 -9.53 -7.56 0.24
N ARG A 338 -8.67 -6.62 -0.17
CA ARG A 338 -8.49 -5.33 0.51
C ARG A 338 -9.67 -4.42 0.27
N ILE A 339 -10.21 -4.43 -0.95
CA ILE A 339 -11.43 -3.67 -1.27
C ILE A 339 -12.66 -4.21 -0.50
N ALA A 340 -12.70 -5.51 -0.20
CA ALA A 340 -13.76 -6.08 0.64
C ALA A 340 -13.70 -5.60 2.09
N VAL A 341 -12.56 -5.11 2.56
CA VAL A 341 -12.36 -4.55 3.91
C VAL A 341 -12.66 -3.05 3.94
N LEU A 342 -12.44 -2.33 2.84
CA LEU A 342 -12.68 -0.89 2.69
C LEU A 342 -14.16 -0.61 2.42
#